data_6b3f52563a6feee4e1a8ec17508514e6
#
_entry.id   6b3f52563a6feee4e1a8ec17508514e6
#
_cell.length_a   1.000
_cell.length_b   1.000
_cell.length_c   1.000
_cell.angle_alpha   90.00
_cell.angle_beta   90.00
_cell.angle_gamma   90.00
#
_symmetry.space_group_name_H-M   'P 1'
#
loop_
_entity.id
_entity.type
_entity.pdbx_description
1 polymer ?
#
loop_
_entity_poly.entity_id
_entity_poly.type
_entity_poly.pdbx_seq_one_letter_code
_entity_poly.pdbx_strand_id
1 'polypeptide(L)'
;SENIALHGRCDRVCALRADLLSAIRGGTVDVVLANPPYVSQTEMANLPPEYSFEPRIALEADAEGTELAVSLLREAVRVLAPDGLMLLEVGETLMALEDRLPKVPLLWLELPQGGAGVAAISAQELRDWTAAGIL
;
A
#
# COMPACT_ATOMS: atom_id res chain seq x y z
N SER A 1 -10.05 -0.93 -19.01
CA SER A 1 -10.05 0.54 -19.01
C SER A 1 -9.51 1.06 -20.34
N GLU A 2 -9.87 2.29 -20.71
CA GLU A 2 -9.42 2.93 -21.96
C GLU A 2 -7.90 2.96 -22.08
N ASN A 3 -7.19 3.31 -21.01
CA ASN A 3 -5.72 3.34 -21.00
C ASN A 3 -5.09 1.98 -21.33
N ILE A 4 -5.62 0.89 -20.80
CA ILE A 4 -5.11 -0.47 -21.11
C ILE A 4 -5.24 -0.76 -22.60
N ALA A 5 -6.39 -0.43 -23.19
CA ALA A 5 -6.65 -0.61 -24.61
C ALA A 5 -5.76 0.32 -25.45
N LEU A 6 -5.66 1.61 -25.08
CA LEU A 6 -4.85 2.60 -25.78
C LEU A 6 -3.37 2.19 -25.87
N HIS A 7 -2.83 1.58 -24.80
CA HIS A 7 -1.44 1.10 -24.77
C HIS A 7 -1.26 -0.35 -25.25
N GLY A 8 -2.32 -0.99 -25.78
CA GLY A 8 -2.25 -2.36 -26.30
C GLY A 8 -1.82 -3.41 -25.27
N ARG A 9 -2.26 -3.26 -24.01
CA ARG A 9 -1.84 -4.13 -22.90
C ARG A 9 -2.94 -5.05 -22.38
N CYS A 10 -4.01 -5.24 -23.13
CA CYS A 10 -5.17 -6.05 -22.72
C CYS A 10 -4.84 -7.53 -22.46
N ASP A 11 -3.75 -8.03 -23.02
CA ASP A 11 -3.24 -9.39 -22.81
C ASP A 11 -2.47 -9.57 -21.50
N ARG A 12 -2.01 -8.47 -20.90
CA ARG A 12 -1.10 -8.49 -19.74
C ARG A 12 -1.61 -7.70 -18.54
N VAL A 13 -2.54 -6.78 -18.74
CA VAL A 13 -3.08 -5.90 -17.71
C VAL A 13 -4.59 -6.08 -17.60
N CYS A 14 -5.05 -6.38 -16.40
CA CYS A 14 -6.47 -6.48 -16.07
C CYS A 14 -6.84 -5.42 -15.03
N ALA A 15 -7.86 -4.61 -15.31
CA ALA A 15 -8.40 -3.68 -14.33
C ALA A 15 -9.46 -4.40 -13.49
N LEU A 16 -9.31 -4.32 -12.17
CA LEU A 16 -10.23 -4.89 -11.21
C LEU A 16 -10.78 -3.78 -10.30
N ARG A 17 -12.08 -3.78 -10.06
CA ARG A 17 -12.71 -2.91 -9.05
C ARG A 17 -13.03 -3.74 -7.82
N ALA A 18 -12.39 -3.41 -6.71
CA ALA A 18 -12.55 -4.12 -5.44
C ALA A 18 -12.31 -3.16 -4.27
N ASP A 19 -12.68 -3.59 -3.08
CA ASP A 19 -12.23 -2.99 -1.83
C ASP A 19 -10.90 -3.63 -1.48
N LEU A 20 -9.82 -2.82 -1.53
CA LEU A 20 -8.43 -3.26 -1.37
C LEU A 20 -8.13 -4.54 -2.19
N LEU A 21 -7.67 -5.60 -1.51
CA LEU A 21 -7.30 -6.87 -2.14
C LEU A 21 -8.41 -7.95 -2.05
N SER A 22 -9.62 -7.57 -1.60
CA SER A 22 -10.71 -8.51 -1.28
C SER A 22 -11.11 -9.44 -2.43
N ALA A 23 -11.08 -8.96 -3.67
CA ALA A 23 -11.43 -9.75 -4.86
C ALA A 23 -10.26 -10.58 -5.41
N ILE A 24 -9.06 -10.47 -4.85
CA ILE A 24 -7.90 -11.24 -5.28
C ILE A 24 -7.94 -12.64 -4.63
N ARG A 25 -7.69 -13.66 -5.43
CA ARG A 25 -7.59 -15.03 -4.94
C ARG A 25 -6.35 -15.18 -4.05
N GLY A 26 -6.48 -15.95 -2.97
CA GLY A 26 -5.38 -16.21 -2.04
C GLY A 26 -4.21 -16.97 -2.67
N GLY A 27 -2.98 -16.59 -2.30
CA GLY A 27 -1.75 -17.27 -2.70
C GLY A 27 -1.39 -17.18 -4.18
N THR A 28 -1.87 -16.15 -4.89
CA THR A 28 -1.70 -16.07 -6.35
C THR A 28 -0.90 -14.85 -6.83
N VAL A 29 -0.50 -13.95 -5.92
CA VAL A 29 0.18 -12.71 -6.27
C VAL A 29 1.66 -12.82 -5.88
N ASP A 30 2.54 -12.66 -6.86
CA ASP A 30 3.99 -12.67 -6.61
C ASP A 30 4.47 -11.33 -6.03
N VAL A 31 3.91 -10.22 -6.49
CA VAL A 31 4.28 -8.88 -6.01
C VAL A 31 3.05 -8.00 -5.84
N VAL A 32 2.93 -7.36 -4.68
CA VAL A 32 1.98 -6.27 -4.40
C VAL A 32 2.76 -4.95 -4.38
N LEU A 33 2.37 -4.01 -5.23
CA LEU A 33 2.83 -2.62 -5.16
C LEU A 33 1.67 -1.77 -4.67
N ALA A 34 1.81 -1.13 -3.52
CA ALA A 34 0.75 -0.34 -2.91
C ALA A 34 1.24 1.05 -2.53
N ASN A 35 0.52 2.06 -2.99
CA ASN A 35 0.64 3.45 -2.57
C ASN A 35 -0.77 3.93 -2.21
N PRO A 36 -1.29 3.57 -1.01
CA PRO A 36 -2.61 3.98 -0.59
C PRO A 36 -2.65 5.47 -0.26
N PRO A 37 -3.83 6.11 -0.25
CA PRO A 37 -3.98 7.44 0.30
C PRO A 37 -3.45 7.53 1.73
N TYR A 38 -2.61 8.51 2.02
CA TYR A 38 -2.03 8.74 3.34
C TYR A 38 -2.09 10.21 3.78
N VAL A 39 -2.66 11.09 2.97
CA VAL A 39 -2.78 12.52 3.30
C VAL A 39 -3.91 12.72 4.29
N SER A 40 -3.61 13.26 5.47
CA SER A 40 -4.62 13.57 6.47
C SER A 40 -5.57 14.69 6.01
N GLN A 41 -6.77 14.77 6.60
CA GLN A 41 -7.73 15.83 6.28
C GLN A 41 -7.16 17.23 6.51
N THR A 42 -6.28 17.37 7.50
CA THR A 42 -5.64 18.65 7.82
C THR A 42 -4.62 19.06 6.76
N GLU A 43 -3.87 18.10 6.24
CA GLU A 43 -2.88 18.31 5.18
C GLU A 43 -3.55 18.56 3.83
N MET A 44 -4.70 17.93 3.56
CA MET A 44 -5.48 18.16 2.33
C MET A 44 -5.78 19.64 2.06
N ALA A 45 -5.95 20.45 3.11
CA ALA A 45 -6.21 21.89 2.98
C ALA A 45 -4.96 22.69 2.54
N ASN A 46 -3.77 22.12 2.67
CA ASN A 46 -2.48 22.77 2.41
C ASN A 46 -1.75 22.18 1.19
N LEU A 47 -2.37 21.25 0.48
CA LEU A 47 -1.77 20.65 -0.72
C LEU A 47 -1.56 21.70 -1.82
N PRO A 48 -0.48 21.58 -2.61
CA PRO A 48 -0.26 22.38 -3.80
C PRO A 48 -1.42 22.29 -4.80
N PRO A 49 -1.67 23.37 -5.61
CA PRO A 49 -2.82 23.42 -6.52
C PRO A 49 -2.93 22.27 -7.52
N GLU A 50 -1.79 21.66 -7.91
CA GLU A 50 -1.74 20.51 -8.83
C GLU A 50 -2.53 19.31 -8.31
N TYR A 51 -2.60 19.09 -6.99
CA TYR A 51 -3.36 17.99 -6.38
C TYR A 51 -4.88 18.18 -6.48
N SER A 52 -5.36 19.39 -6.84
CA SER A 52 -6.78 19.64 -7.08
C SER A 52 -7.34 18.88 -8.28
N PHE A 53 -6.50 18.40 -9.18
CA PHE A 53 -6.86 17.57 -10.33
C PHE A 53 -6.98 16.08 -9.98
N GLU A 54 -6.50 15.66 -8.82
CA GLU A 54 -6.61 14.29 -8.33
C GLU A 54 -7.94 14.06 -7.60
N PRO A 55 -8.58 12.91 -7.75
CA PRO A 55 -9.74 12.57 -6.94
C PRO A 55 -9.36 12.53 -5.45
N ARG A 56 -10.16 13.17 -4.59
CA ARG A 56 -9.89 13.18 -3.13
C ARG A 56 -9.70 11.77 -2.55
N ILE A 57 -10.47 10.79 -3.02
CA ILE A 57 -10.35 9.39 -2.61
C ILE A 57 -8.97 8.77 -2.88
N ALA A 58 -8.19 9.36 -3.80
CA ALA A 58 -6.83 8.89 -4.11
C ALA A 58 -5.76 9.51 -3.19
N LEU A 59 -6.12 10.52 -2.41
CA LEU A 59 -5.19 11.30 -1.56
C LEU A 59 -5.57 11.22 -0.09
N GLU A 60 -6.87 11.42 0.22
CA GLU A 60 -7.38 11.60 1.58
C GLU A 60 -7.45 10.26 2.32
N ALA A 61 -6.85 10.23 3.48
CA ALA A 61 -6.87 9.12 4.41
C ALA A 61 -7.62 9.47 5.71
N ASP A 62 -7.63 8.55 6.68
CA ASP A 62 -8.06 8.77 8.05
C ASP A 62 -7.17 9.82 8.76
N ALA A 63 -7.51 10.13 10.01
CA ALA A 63 -6.84 11.19 10.77
C ALA A 63 -5.30 11.03 10.87
N GLU A 64 -4.81 9.80 10.88
CA GLU A 64 -3.39 9.47 11.02
C GLU A 64 -2.76 8.95 9.71
N GLY A 65 -3.55 8.72 8.65
CA GLY A 65 -3.07 8.23 7.36
C GLY A 65 -2.61 6.77 7.34
N THR A 66 -2.89 5.98 8.39
CA THR A 66 -2.28 4.65 8.57
C THR A 66 -3.24 3.48 8.39
N GLU A 67 -4.57 3.70 8.44
CA GLU A 67 -5.55 2.62 8.51
C GLU A 67 -5.58 1.74 7.25
N LEU A 68 -5.49 2.38 6.08
CA LEU A 68 -5.44 1.64 4.81
C LEU A 68 -4.14 0.84 4.67
N ALA A 69 -3.00 1.38 5.12
CA ALA A 69 -1.73 0.67 5.12
C ALA A 69 -1.80 -0.59 5.98
N VAL A 70 -2.33 -0.49 7.22
CA VAL A 70 -2.52 -1.64 8.12
C VAL A 70 -3.47 -2.68 7.50
N SER A 71 -4.56 -2.23 6.90
CA SER A 71 -5.53 -3.11 6.25
C SER A 71 -4.90 -3.85 5.06
N LEU A 72 -4.10 -3.16 4.24
CA LEU A 72 -3.36 -3.75 3.12
C LEU A 72 -2.34 -4.79 3.59
N LEU A 73 -1.60 -4.52 4.66
CA LEU A 73 -0.66 -5.49 5.25
C LEU A 73 -1.40 -6.78 5.64
N ARG A 74 -2.55 -6.66 6.32
CA ARG A 74 -3.36 -7.81 6.74
C ARG A 74 -3.94 -8.60 5.57
N GLU A 75 -4.41 -7.93 4.53
CA GLU A 75 -4.93 -8.60 3.34
C GLU A 75 -3.83 -9.22 2.48
N ALA A 76 -2.64 -8.62 2.45
CA ALA A 76 -1.47 -9.14 1.72
C ALA A 76 -1.04 -10.52 2.22
N VAL A 77 -1.20 -10.81 3.54
CA VAL A 77 -0.97 -12.16 4.11
C VAL A 77 -1.71 -13.23 3.31
N ARG A 78 -2.93 -12.93 2.92
CA ARG A 78 -3.82 -13.89 2.22
C ARG A 78 -3.50 -14.01 0.74
N VAL A 79 -3.20 -12.90 0.06
CA VAL A 79 -3.12 -12.89 -1.41
C VAL A 79 -1.73 -13.22 -1.95
N LEU A 80 -0.68 -12.93 -1.20
CA LEU A 80 0.68 -13.20 -1.63
C LEU A 80 0.97 -14.70 -1.75
N ALA A 81 1.64 -15.06 -2.83
CA ALA A 81 2.24 -16.39 -3.03
C ALA A 81 3.27 -16.66 -1.90
N PRO A 82 3.69 -17.91 -1.68
CA PRO A 82 4.64 -18.26 -0.61
C PRO A 82 5.91 -17.40 -0.60
N ASP A 83 6.50 -17.14 -1.76
CA ASP A 83 7.71 -16.34 -1.96
C ASP A 83 7.40 -14.90 -2.43
N GLY A 84 6.15 -14.44 -2.24
CA GLY A 84 5.71 -13.13 -2.69
C GLY A 84 6.30 -11.98 -1.88
N LEU A 85 6.27 -10.80 -2.46
CA LEU A 85 6.79 -9.56 -1.89
C LEU A 85 5.73 -8.45 -1.94
N MET A 86 5.65 -7.66 -0.89
CA MET A 86 4.92 -6.39 -0.88
C MET A 86 5.89 -5.22 -0.81
N LEU A 87 5.69 -4.22 -1.67
CA LEU A 87 6.25 -2.88 -1.53
C LEU A 87 5.12 -1.93 -1.17
N LEU A 88 5.22 -1.29 -0.02
CA LEU A 88 4.21 -0.39 0.53
C LEU A 88 4.83 1.00 0.71
N GLU A 89 4.29 1.99 0.01
CA GLU A 89 4.61 3.40 0.18
C GLU A 89 3.59 4.06 1.11
N VAL A 90 4.08 4.78 2.12
CA VAL A 90 3.26 5.52 3.08
C VAL A 90 3.73 6.98 3.24
N GLY A 91 4.76 7.39 2.50
CA GLY A 91 5.27 8.77 2.51
C GLY A 91 5.59 9.29 3.92
N GLU A 92 5.09 10.46 4.23
CA GLU A 92 5.35 11.15 5.51
C GLU A 92 4.70 10.47 6.73
N THR A 93 3.76 9.53 6.53
CA THR A 93 3.10 8.82 7.65
C THR A 93 3.89 7.61 8.18
N LEU A 94 5.14 7.43 7.73
CA LEU A 94 6.04 6.37 8.19
C LEU A 94 6.10 6.27 9.71
N MET A 95 6.38 7.39 10.40
CA MET A 95 6.49 7.40 11.87
C MET A 95 5.16 7.01 12.56
N ALA A 96 4.04 7.50 12.03
CA ALA A 96 2.72 7.16 12.55
C ALA A 96 2.40 5.66 12.35
N LEU A 97 2.85 5.07 11.25
CA LEU A 97 2.69 3.63 11.02
C LEU A 97 3.55 2.79 11.98
N GLU A 98 4.79 3.21 12.26
CA GLU A 98 5.64 2.56 13.27
C GLU A 98 5.04 2.64 14.67
N ASP A 99 4.52 3.81 15.06
CA ASP A 99 3.84 3.99 16.35
C ASP A 99 2.59 3.10 16.48
N ARG A 100 1.87 2.90 15.38
CA ARG A 100 0.68 2.03 15.34
C ARG A 100 1.04 0.55 15.37
N LEU A 101 2.19 0.18 14.83
CA LEU A 101 2.69 -1.20 14.74
C LEU A 101 4.05 -1.37 15.43
N PRO A 102 4.17 -1.04 16.74
CA PRO A 102 5.48 -0.91 17.41
C PRO A 102 6.26 -2.22 17.54
N LYS A 103 5.65 -3.35 17.24
CA LYS A 103 6.30 -4.67 17.27
C LYS A 103 6.58 -5.25 15.89
N VAL A 104 6.15 -4.57 14.82
CA VAL A 104 6.35 -5.00 13.44
C VAL A 104 7.65 -4.37 12.93
N PRO A 105 8.69 -5.16 12.65
CA PRO A 105 9.98 -4.63 12.20
C PRO A 105 9.94 -4.34 10.69
N LEU A 106 9.36 -3.20 10.29
CA LEU A 106 9.31 -2.79 8.90
C LEU A 106 10.71 -2.46 8.36
N LEU A 107 11.07 -3.01 7.20
CA LEU A 107 12.30 -2.67 6.48
C LEU A 107 12.02 -1.51 5.53
N TRP A 108 12.48 -0.32 5.89
CA TRP A 108 12.39 0.86 5.04
C TRP A 108 13.52 0.91 4.02
N LEU A 109 13.18 1.16 2.77
CA LEU A 109 14.13 1.27 1.67
C LEU A 109 14.65 2.69 1.54
N GLU A 110 15.98 2.83 1.41
CA GLU A 110 16.61 4.07 0.98
C GLU A 110 16.67 4.10 -0.56
N LEU A 111 15.97 5.06 -1.17
CA LEU A 111 15.95 5.19 -2.62
C LEU A 111 16.99 6.22 -3.08
N PRO A 112 17.83 5.91 -4.08
CA PRO A 112 18.94 6.79 -4.51
C PRO A 112 18.51 8.17 -5.00
N GLN A 113 17.25 8.30 -5.43
CA GLN A 113 16.70 9.55 -5.98
C GLN A 113 15.86 10.32 -4.95
N GLY A 114 15.93 9.92 -3.69
CA GLY A 114 15.06 10.43 -2.62
C GLY A 114 13.71 9.71 -2.59
N GLY A 115 12.88 10.10 -1.62
CA GLY A 115 11.63 9.42 -1.26
C GLY A 115 11.81 8.66 0.05
N ALA A 116 10.87 8.85 0.96
CA ALA A 116 10.82 8.17 2.24
C ALA A 116 9.54 7.33 2.34
N GLY A 117 9.50 6.42 3.32
CA GLY A 117 8.28 5.67 3.61
C GLY A 117 7.94 4.56 2.63
N VAL A 118 8.92 3.95 1.98
CA VAL A 118 8.73 2.72 1.19
C VAL A 118 9.23 1.53 1.99
N ALA A 119 8.34 0.63 2.37
CA ALA A 119 8.69 -0.61 3.05
C ALA A 119 8.69 -1.81 2.09
N ALA A 120 9.65 -2.72 2.28
CA ALA A 120 9.69 -4.02 1.61
C ALA A 120 9.37 -5.12 2.63
N ILE A 121 8.38 -5.95 2.32
CA ILE A 121 7.86 -6.95 3.25
C ILE A 121 7.62 -8.26 2.49
N SER A 122 8.27 -9.34 2.90
CA SER A 122 8.04 -10.67 2.32
C SER A 122 6.72 -11.27 2.82
N ALA A 123 6.16 -12.16 2.02
CA ALA A 123 4.98 -12.94 2.42
C ALA A 123 5.25 -13.80 3.67
N GLN A 124 6.49 -14.22 3.90
CA GLN A 124 6.87 -14.98 5.09
C GLN A 124 6.81 -14.09 6.34
N GLU A 125 7.39 -12.88 6.30
CA GLU A 125 7.33 -11.93 7.42
C GLU A 125 5.90 -11.60 7.82
N LEU A 126 5.02 -11.32 6.84
CA LEU A 126 3.60 -11.06 7.09
C LEU A 126 2.91 -12.22 7.83
N ARG A 127 3.20 -13.47 7.42
CA ARG A 127 2.67 -14.66 8.08
C ARG A 127 3.20 -14.81 9.49
N ASP A 128 4.50 -14.59 9.70
CA ASP A 128 5.14 -14.70 11.01
C ASP A 128 4.61 -13.65 11.97
N TRP A 129 4.43 -12.40 11.52
CA TRP A 129 3.86 -11.33 12.34
C TRP A 129 2.41 -11.60 12.71
N THR A 130 1.62 -12.13 11.77
CA THR A 130 0.23 -12.55 12.03
C THR A 130 0.17 -13.69 13.04
N ALA A 131 1.01 -14.71 12.88
CA ALA A 131 1.09 -15.86 13.79
C ALA A 131 1.54 -15.44 15.20
N ALA A 132 2.41 -14.42 15.29
CA ALA A 132 2.87 -13.83 16.54
C ALA A 132 1.84 -12.86 17.18
N GLY A 133 0.76 -12.51 16.47
CA GLY A 133 -0.26 -11.55 16.93
C GLY A 133 0.25 -10.12 17.05
N ILE A 134 1.22 -9.72 16.21
CA ILE A 134 1.80 -8.38 16.22
C ILE A 134 1.37 -7.52 15.01
N LEU A 135 0.69 -8.11 14.01
CA LEU A 135 0.09 -7.45 12.85
C LEU A 135 -1.44 -7.43 12.91
#